data_e7208bd21998f67bba5c8b4f95041f30
#
_entry.id   e7208bd21998f67bba5c8b4f95041f30
#
_cell.length_a   1.000
_cell.length_b   1.000
_cell.length_c   1.000
_cell.angle_alpha   90.00
_cell.angle_beta   90.00
_cell.angle_gamma   90.00
#
_symmetry.space_group_name_H-M   'P 1'
#
loop_
_entity.id
_entity.type
_entity.pdbx_description
1 polymer ?
#
loop_
_entity_poly.entity_id
_entity_poly.type
_entity_poly.pdbx_seq_one_letter_code
_entity_poly.pdbx_strand_id
1 'polypeptide(L)'
;MNLYTRLINKDHPLPPDYVPENLTDIGIPFDAPCGDPKRLLEIRTAHAALMLIQAAQRESLILTGISGYRSYKRQQQLCIGHSNPASSTPYQQISPAPVNPYVALPGTSEHQSGLALDVSCPAVNHELITEFAETPEGKWLVRNASLYGFI
;
A
#
# COMPACT_ATOMS: atom_id res chain seq x y z
N MET A 1 -17.87 11.45 9.79
CA MET A 1 -16.87 11.72 8.72
C MET A 1 -16.81 10.49 7.82
N ASN A 2 -16.87 10.68 6.54
CA ASN A 2 -16.83 9.57 5.58
C ASN A 2 -15.40 8.99 5.52
N LEU A 3 -15.24 7.67 5.71
CA LEU A 3 -13.95 6.99 5.64
C LEU A 3 -13.19 7.27 4.34
N TYR A 4 -13.91 7.31 3.21
CA TYR A 4 -13.33 7.47 1.87
C TYR A 4 -12.81 8.88 1.55
N THR A 5 -13.08 9.85 2.40
CA THR A 5 -12.61 11.24 2.26
C THR A 5 -11.79 11.69 3.45
N ARG A 6 -11.41 10.76 4.33
CA ARG A 6 -10.62 11.06 5.52
C ARG A 6 -9.16 11.27 5.14
N LEU A 7 -8.62 12.43 5.48
CA LEU A 7 -7.19 12.69 5.38
C LEU A 7 -6.45 11.87 6.44
N ILE A 8 -5.44 11.12 6.02
CA ILE A 8 -4.57 10.33 6.89
C ILE A 8 -3.13 10.78 6.62
N ASN A 9 -2.49 11.36 7.63
CA ASN A 9 -1.11 11.83 7.56
C ASN A 9 -0.57 12.03 8.99
N LYS A 10 0.61 12.66 9.12
CA LYS A 10 1.24 12.95 10.41
C LYS A 10 0.39 13.81 11.35
N ASP A 11 -0.49 14.66 10.81
CA ASP A 11 -1.34 15.57 11.57
C ASP A 11 -2.72 14.95 11.88
N HIS A 12 -3.09 13.90 11.14
CA HIS A 12 -4.35 13.17 11.27
C HIS A 12 -4.10 11.65 11.27
N PRO A 13 -3.40 11.10 12.27
CA PRO A 13 -3.09 9.67 12.31
C PRO A 13 -4.32 8.84 12.65
N LEU A 14 -4.31 7.58 12.20
CA LEU A 14 -5.25 6.57 12.66
C LEU A 14 -4.81 5.99 14.01
N PRO A 15 -5.75 5.63 14.90
CA PRO A 15 -5.43 4.96 16.15
C PRO A 15 -4.69 3.63 15.92
N PRO A 16 -3.87 3.18 16.89
CA PRO A 16 -3.14 1.91 16.78
C PRO A 16 -4.03 0.66 16.63
N ASP A 17 -5.21 0.71 17.19
CA ASP A 17 -6.21 -0.36 17.19
C ASP A 17 -7.22 -0.25 16.03
N TYR A 18 -7.08 0.78 15.18
CA TYR A 18 -7.97 0.92 14.04
C TYR A 18 -7.72 -0.19 13.00
N VAL A 19 -8.76 -0.94 12.72
CA VAL A 19 -8.83 -1.95 11.66
C VAL A 19 -10.12 -1.73 10.87
N PRO A 20 -10.08 -1.67 9.53
CA PRO A 20 -11.29 -1.59 8.72
C PRO A 20 -12.21 -2.81 8.95
N GLU A 21 -13.53 -2.57 9.02
CA GLU A 21 -14.51 -3.65 9.31
C GLU A 21 -14.62 -4.69 8.19
N ASN A 22 -14.46 -4.28 6.94
CA ASN A 22 -14.76 -5.08 5.75
C ASN A 22 -13.51 -5.32 4.89
N LEU A 23 -12.40 -5.75 5.51
CA LEU A 23 -11.22 -6.17 4.79
C LEU A 23 -11.46 -7.50 4.06
N THR A 24 -11.11 -7.54 2.78
CA THR A 24 -11.31 -8.72 1.94
C THR A 24 -10.22 -8.90 0.90
N ASP A 25 -9.98 -10.15 0.51
CA ASP A 25 -9.25 -10.55 -0.70
C ASP A 25 -10.27 -11.12 -1.69
N ILE A 26 -10.55 -10.38 -2.76
CA ILE A 26 -11.48 -10.81 -3.82
C ILE A 26 -10.77 -11.46 -5.01
N GLY A 27 -9.50 -11.81 -4.88
CA GLY A 27 -8.73 -12.53 -5.89
C GLY A 27 -8.21 -11.67 -7.03
N ILE A 28 -7.97 -10.37 -6.81
CA ILE A 28 -7.22 -9.58 -7.79
C ILE A 28 -5.78 -10.11 -7.89
N PRO A 29 -5.10 -9.96 -9.06
CA PRO A 29 -3.71 -10.36 -9.18
C PRO A 29 -2.81 -9.62 -8.19
N PHE A 30 -2.07 -10.36 -7.38
CA PHE A 30 -1.14 -9.83 -6.36
C PHE A 30 0.21 -10.56 -6.43
N ASP A 31 1.29 -9.80 -6.23
CA ASP A 31 2.62 -10.34 -5.99
C ASP A 31 2.80 -10.65 -4.49
N ALA A 32 1.93 -11.52 -3.99
CA ALA A 32 1.94 -12.00 -2.61
C ALA A 32 1.16 -13.33 -2.55
N PRO A 33 1.55 -14.27 -1.66
CA PRO A 33 0.85 -15.54 -1.52
C PRO A 33 -0.57 -15.36 -0.97
N CYS A 34 -1.44 -16.31 -1.27
CA CYS A 34 -2.78 -16.36 -0.69
C CYS A 34 -2.71 -16.35 0.84
N GLY A 35 -3.57 -15.55 1.47
CA GLY A 35 -3.60 -15.39 2.93
C GLY A 35 -2.66 -14.30 3.46
N ASP A 36 -1.79 -13.72 2.64
CA ASP A 36 -0.98 -12.58 3.07
C ASP A 36 -1.87 -11.34 3.27
N PRO A 37 -1.79 -10.65 4.43
CA PRO A 37 -2.57 -9.45 4.70
C PRO A 37 -2.41 -8.33 3.67
N LYS A 38 -1.30 -8.29 2.93
CA LYS A 38 -1.08 -7.34 1.83
C LYS A 38 -2.15 -7.43 0.73
N ARG A 39 -2.80 -8.59 0.59
CA ARG A 39 -3.84 -8.84 -0.41
C ARG A 39 -5.20 -8.26 -0.01
N LEU A 40 -5.34 -7.85 1.26
CA LEU A 40 -6.60 -7.32 1.78
C LEU A 40 -6.78 -5.85 1.39
N LEU A 41 -8.01 -5.50 1.05
CA LEU A 41 -8.48 -4.13 0.85
C LEU A 41 -9.85 -3.98 1.53
N GLU A 42 -10.23 -2.76 1.84
CA GLU A 42 -11.62 -2.48 2.18
C GLU A 42 -12.51 -2.87 1.00
N ILE A 43 -13.69 -3.43 1.26
CA ILE A 43 -14.53 -4.11 0.25
C ILE A 43 -14.82 -3.26 -1.00
N ARG A 44 -15.13 -1.97 -0.87
CA ARG A 44 -15.40 -1.09 -2.01
C ARG A 44 -14.12 -0.78 -2.80
N THR A 45 -13.03 -0.58 -2.09
CA THR A 45 -11.71 -0.40 -2.71
C THR A 45 -11.27 -1.65 -3.45
N ALA A 46 -11.53 -2.83 -2.89
CA ALA A 46 -11.27 -4.10 -3.57
C ALA A 46 -12.04 -4.22 -4.89
N HIS A 47 -13.34 -3.89 -4.89
CA HIS A 47 -14.15 -3.89 -6.11
C HIS A 47 -13.69 -2.85 -7.14
N ALA A 48 -13.34 -1.64 -6.70
CA ALA A 48 -12.80 -0.60 -7.58
C ALA A 48 -11.46 -1.04 -8.21
N ALA A 49 -10.57 -1.65 -7.41
CA ALA A 49 -9.31 -2.20 -7.88
C ALA A 49 -9.50 -3.34 -8.89
N LEU A 50 -10.48 -4.23 -8.66
CA LEU A 50 -10.83 -5.28 -9.62
C LEU A 50 -11.26 -4.69 -10.97
N MET A 51 -12.13 -3.70 -10.95
CA MET A 51 -12.61 -3.04 -12.17
C MET A 51 -11.46 -2.32 -12.91
N LEU A 52 -10.59 -1.63 -12.19
CA LEU A 52 -9.41 -0.97 -12.73
C LEU A 52 -8.47 -1.98 -13.43
N ILE A 53 -8.13 -3.07 -12.74
CA ILE A 53 -7.22 -4.10 -13.27
C ILE A 53 -7.83 -4.81 -14.48
N GLN A 54 -9.12 -5.13 -14.44
CA GLN A 54 -9.82 -5.71 -15.58
C GLN A 54 -9.88 -4.77 -16.78
N ALA A 55 -10.01 -3.46 -16.55
CA ALA A 55 -9.97 -2.48 -17.64
C ALA A 55 -8.60 -2.41 -18.30
N ALA A 56 -7.51 -2.44 -17.51
CA ALA A 56 -6.15 -2.54 -18.04
C ALA A 56 -5.95 -3.83 -18.86
N GLN A 57 -6.45 -4.96 -18.37
CA GLN A 57 -6.37 -6.24 -19.08
C GLN A 57 -7.07 -6.23 -20.44
N ARG A 58 -8.18 -5.50 -20.57
CA ARG A 58 -8.86 -5.35 -21.89
C ARG A 58 -8.00 -4.61 -22.92
N GLU A 59 -7.05 -3.82 -22.46
CA GLU A 59 -6.05 -3.13 -23.28
C GLU A 59 -4.71 -3.89 -23.34
N SER A 60 -4.71 -5.16 -22.93
CA SER A 60 -3.52 -6.04 -22.90
C SER A 60 -2.41 -5.54 -21.95
N LEU A 61 -2.77 -4.79 -20.94
CA LEU A 61 -1.88 -4.29 -19.89
C LEU A 61 -2.04 -5.11 -18.61
N ILE A 62 -0.94 -5.38 -17.92
CA ILE A 62 -0.91 -6.22 -16.72
C ILE A 62 -0.57 -5.36 -15.51
N LEU A 63 -1.58 -5.04 -14.69
CA LEU A 63 -1.39 -4.45 -13.38
C LEU A 63 -1.46 -5.54 -12.31
N THR A 64 -0.50 -5.51 -11.39
CA THR A 64 -0.39 -6.46 -10.27
C THR A 64 -0.38 -5.67 -8.96
N GLY A 65 -1.22 -6.04 -8.00
CA GLY A 65 -1.20 -5.50 -6.66
C GLY A 65 0.08 -5.91 -5.92
N ILE A 66 0.68 -4.99 -5.20
CA ILE A 66 1.92 -5.22 -4.43
C ILE A 66 1.64 -5.13 -2.94
N SER A 67 0.89 -4.12 -2.51
CA SER A 67 0.54 -3.90 -1.10
C SER A 67 -0.82 -3.21 -0.98
N GLY A 68 -1.74 -3.84 -0.30
CA GLY A 68 -3.01 -3.30 0.13
C GLY A 68 -2.97 -2.93 1.61
N TYR A 69 -3.82 -3.55 2.43
CA TYR A 69 -3.90 -3.27 3.86
C TYR A 69 -2.57 -3.52 4.59
N ARG A 70 -2.25 -2.60 5.48
CA ARG A 70 -1.09 -2.72 6.36
C ARG A 70 -1.45 -2.26 7.77
N SER A 71 -1.44 -3.19 8.73
CA SER A 71 -1.76 -2.88 10.12
C SER A 71 -0.74 -1.88 10.72
N TYR A 72 -1.16 -1.17 11.77
CA TYR A 72 -0.30 -0.30 12.57
C TYR A 72 0.99 -1.03 13.01
N LYS A 73 0.84 -2.26 13.54
CA LYS A 73 1.96 -3.09 13.97
C LYS A 73 2.93 -3.42 12.82
N ARG A 74 2.40 -3.73 11.64
CA ARG A 74 3.26 -4.00 10.47
C ARG A 74 4.00 -2.76 10.01
N GLN A 75 3.34 -1.59 10.02
CA GLN A 75 4.00 -0.31 9.72
C GLN A 75 5.11 -0.01 10.72
N GLN A 76 4.89 -0.28 12.01
CA GLN A 76 5.91 -0.13 13.05
C GLN A 76 7.13 -1.03 12.79
N GLN A 77 6.91 -2.30 12.41
CA GLN A 77 8.00 -3.23 12.05
C GLN A 77 8.81 -2.72 10.85
N LEU A 78 8.17 -2.13 9.85
CA LEU A 78 8.86 -1.55 8.69
C LEU A 78 9.72 -0.36 9.10
N CYS A 79 9.25 0.51 9.98
CA CYS A 79 10.02 1.63 10.50
C CYS A 79 11.28 1.16 11.26
N ILE A 80 11.17 0.09 12.06
CA ILE A 80 12.30 -0.49 12.81
C ILE A 80 13.26 -1.22 11.85
N GLY A 81 12.75 -1.99 10.90
CA GLY A 81 13.56 -2.78 9.96
C GLY A 81 14.42 -1.95 9.00
N HIS A 82 14.07 -0.69 8.77
CA HIS A 82 14.89 0.26 8.01
C HIS A 82 15.93 1.01 8.86
N SER A 83 15.93 0.78 10.16
CA SER A 83 17.00 1.19 11.07
C SER A 83 18.11 0.13 10.97
N ASN A 84 19.25 0.50 10.40
CA ASN A 84 20.39 -0.33 10.03
C ASN A 84 20.66 -1.51 11.00
N PRO A 85 20.68 -2.80 10.55
CA PRO A 85 20.89 -3.96 11.41
C PRO A 85 22.35 -4.13 11.91
N ALA A 86 23.23 -3.18 11.65
CA ALA A 86 24.65 -3.29 11.96
C ALA A 86 25.08 -2.77 13.34
N SER A 87 24.17 -2.43 14.25
CA SER A 87 24.53 -2.06 15.63
C SER A 87 23.81 -2.93 16.65
N SER A 88 24.31 -4.15 16.81
CA SER A 88 23.98 -5.02 17.94
C SER A 88 24.83 -4.61 19.17
N THR A 89 24.44 -3.58 19.89
CA THR A 89 24.89 -3.35 21.26
C THR A 89 23.68 -3.19 22.18
N PRO A 90 23.68 -3.86 23.35
CA PRO A 90 22.53 -3.94 24.25
C PRO A 90 22.17 -2.65 24.99
N TYR A 91 22.73 -1.51 24.65
CA TYR A 91 22.64 -0.27 25.44
C TYR A 91 22.07 0.94 24.69
N GLN A 92 21.35 0.76 23.59
CA GLN A 92 20.73 1.89 22.87
C GLN A 92 19.20 1.87 22.93
N GLN A 93 18.65 1.92 24.13
CA GLN A 93 17.21 2.05 24.35
C GLN A 93 16.71 3.52 24.49
N ILE A 94 17.49 4.54 24.18
CA ILE A 94 17.07 5.94 24.38
C ILE A 94 17.55 6.87 23.25
N SER A 95 17.53 6.42 22.02
CA SER A 95 17.58 7.38 20.90
C SER A 95 16.54 6.97 19.89
N PRO A 96 15.67 7.92 19.43
CA PRO A 96 14.81 7.62 18.30
C PRO A 96 15.73 7.27 17.13
N ALA A 97 15.64 6.03 16.66
CA ALA A 97 16.33 5.61 15.46
C ALA A 97 16.04 6.62 14.33
N PRO A 98 17.02 6.96 13.46
CA PRO A 98 16.76 7.87 12.37
C PRO A 98 15.61 7.32 11.55
N VAL A 99 14.48 8.00 11.61
CA VAL A 99 13.28 7.63 10.89
C VAL A 99 13.58 7.78 9.41
N ASN A 100 13.48 6.70 8.64
CA ASN A 100 13.60 6.78 7.20
C ASN A 100 12.52 7.74 6.68
N PRO A 101 12.85 8.90 6.09
CA PRO A 101 11.90 9.89 5.64
C PRO A 101 10.94 9.37 4.55
N TYR A 102 11.28 8.23 3.93
CA TYR A 102 10.46 7.58 2.90
C TYR A 102 9.49 6.53 3.46
N VAL A 103 9.50 6.27 4.76
CA VAL A 103 8.59 5.33 5.42
C VAL A 103 7.66 6.11 6.34
N ALA A 104 6.35 6.03 6.08
CA ALA A 104 5.35 6.65 6.93
C ALA A 104 5.42 6.10 8.36
N LEU A 105 5.26 6.98 9.36
CA LEU A 105 5.15 6.56 10.76
C LEU A 105 3.90 5.71 10.97
N PRO A 106 3.89 4.80 11.97
CA PRO A 106 2.70 4.04 12.31
C PRO A 106 1.50 4.97 12.59
N GLY A 107 0.36 4.64 12.01
CA GLY A 107 -0.86 5.47 12.07
C GLY A 107 -0.97 6.53 10.98
N THR A 108 0.12 6.92 10.32
CA THR A 108 0.12 7.98 9.31
C THR A 108 0.13 7.45 7.86
N SER A 109 0.09 6.13 7.71
CA SER A 109 0.01 5.47 6.41
C SER A 109 -1.43 5.23 6.00
N GLU A 110 -1.78 5.59 4.77
CA GLU A 110 -3.11 5.35 4.19
C GLU A 110 -3.42 3.85 4.03
N HIS A 111 -2.41 3.00 3.95
CA HIS A 111 -2.57 1.55 3.90
C HIS A 111 -3.28 0.96 5.13
N GLN A 112 -3.23 1.63 6.28
CA GLN A 112 -3.97 1.18 7.47
C GLN A 112 -5.48 1.35 7.30
N SER A 113 -5.94 2.25 6.44
CA SER A 113 -7.36 2.41 6.13
C SER A 113 -7.95 1.30 5.27
N GLY A 114 -7.11 0.50 4.60
CA GLY A 114 -7.53 -0.45 3.57
C GLY A 114 -7.93 0.20 2.25
N LEU A 115 -7.74 1.53 2.09
CA LEU A 115 -8.13 2.29 0.89
C LEU A 115 -6.95 2.53 -0.07
N ALA A 116 -5.73 2.19 0.32
CA ALA A 116 -4.54 2.35 -0.50
C ALA A 116 -4.11 1.01 -1.13
N LEU A 117 -3.69 1.07 -2.37
CA LEU A 117 -3.17 -0.07 -3.12
C LEU A 117 -1.94 0.35 -3.91
N ASP A 118 -0.79 -0.22 -3.59
CA ASP A 118 0.39 -0.16 -4.43
C ASP A 118 0.24 -1.16 -5.58
N VAL A 119 0.52 -0.72 -6.80
CA VAL A 119 0.51 -1.55 -8.01
C VAL A 119 1.82 -1.45 -8.76
N SER A 120 2.14 -2.51 -9.50
CA SER A 120 3.29 -2.55 -10.40
C SER A 120 2.96 -3.43 -11.62
N CYS A 121 3.96 -3.75 -12.42
CA CYS A 121 3.78 -4.58 -13.61
C CYS A 121 5.02 -5.48 -13.86
N PRO A 122 4.89 -6.51 -14.73
CA PRO A 122 6.00 -7.40 -15.06
C PRO A 122 7.20 -6.71 -15.69
N ALA A 123 7.00 -5.62 -16.43
CA ALA A 123 8.08 -4.91 -17.14
C ALA A 123 9.13 -4.32 -16.17
N VAL A 124 8.77 -4.09 -14.91
CA VAL A 124 9.67 -3.64 -13.86
C VAL A 124 9.79 -4.68 -12.73
N ASN A 125 9.63 -5.97 -13.04
CA ASN A 125 9.74 -7.10 -12.11
C ASN A 125 8.85 -6.95 -10.86
N HIS A 126 7.68 -6.30 -10.98
CA HIS A 126 6.77 -6.02 -9.87
C HIS A 126 7.38 -5.15 -8.76
N GLU A 127 8.44 -4.43 -9.04
CA GLU A 127 9.07 -3.51 -8.09
C GLU A 127 8.32 -2.17 -8.03
N LEU A 128 8.37 -1.52 -6.86
CA LEU A 128 7.83 -0.17 -6.66
C LEU A 128 8.95 0.85 -6.90
N ILE A 129 9.19 1.13 -8.17
CA ILE A 129 10.27 2.02 -8.64
C ILE A 129 9.72 3.10 -9.58
N THR A 130 10.47 4.18 -9.73
CA THR A 130 10.07 5.34 -10.55
C THR A 130 9.92 5.00 -12.02
N GLU A 131 10.67 4.01 -12.52
CA GLU A 131 10.62 3.51 -13.90
C GLU A 131 9.26 2.94 -14.28
N PHE A 132 8.43 2.53 -13.30
CA PHE A 132 7.04 2.14 -13.55
C PHE A 132 6.25 3.22 -14.30
N ALA A 133 6.49 4.50 -14.00
CA ALA A 133 5.82 5.62 -14.66
C ALA A 133 6.06 5.67 -16.18
N GLU A 134 7.17 5.10 -16.65
CA GLU A 134 7.52 5.06 -18.07
C GLU A 134 6.95 3.84 -18.80
N THR A 135 6.43 2.86 -18.08
CA THR A 135 5.79 1.68 -18.68
C THR A 135 4.43 2.04 -19.31
N PRO A 136 3.94 1.24 -20.27
CA PRO A 136 2.57 1.38 -20.79
C PRO A 136 1.52 1.32 -19.67
N GLU A 137 1.70 0.44 -18.67
CA GLU A 137 0.84 0.28 -17.50
C GLU A 137 0.82 1.55 -16.65
N GLY A 138 1.98 2.13 -16.34
CA GLY A 138 2.08 3.36 -15.55
C GLY A 138 1.41 4.55 -16.25
N LYS A 139 1.69 4.72 -17.55
CA LYS A 139 1.06 5.77 -18.37
C LYS A 139 -0.45 5.59 -18.49
N TRP A 140 -0.94 4.35 -18.59
CA TRP A 140 -2.35 4.04 -18.59
C TRP A 140 -2.99 4.35 -17.24
N LEU A 141 -2.35 3.96 -16.15
CA LEU A 141 -2.83 4.17 -14.79
C LEU A 141 -3.05 5.65 -14.49
N VAL A 142 -2.09 6.52 -14.82
CA VAL A 142 -2.21 7.99 -14.63
C VAL A 142 -3.45 8.54 -15.32
N ARG A 143 -3.81 8.04 -16.50
CA ARG A 143 -4.97 8.51 -17.28
C ARG A 143 -6.30 7.95 -16.79
N ASN A 144 -6.30 6.78 -16.15
CA ASN A 144 -7.51 6.01 -15.91
C ASN A 144 -7.86 5.82 -14.42
N ALA A 145 -6.91 5.93 -13.49
CA ALA A 145 -7.14 5.62 -12.08
C ALA A 145 -8.34 6.39 -11.49
N SER A 146 -8.46 7.68 -11.80
CA SER A 146 -9.55 8.52 -11.29
C SER A 146 -10.94 8.09 -11.79
N LEU A 147 -11.04 7.44 -12.94
CA LEU A 147 -12.30 6.90 -13.46
C LEU A 147 -12.84 5.75 -12.61
N TYR A 148 -11.96 5.13 -11.81
CA TYR A 148 -12.27 4.03 -10.90
C TYR A 148 -12.22 4.46 -9.43
N GLY A 149 -12.15 5.77 -9.15
CA GLY A 149 -12.18 6.32 -7.81
C GLY A 149 -10.85 6.40 -7.08
N PHE A 150 -9.73 6.14 -7.77
CA PHE A 150 -8.37 6.31 -7.23
C PHE A 150 -7.81 7.70 -7.57
N ILE A 151 -6.93 8.21 -6.70
CA ILE A 151 -6.25 9.51 -6.86
C ILE A 151 -4.74 9.31 -6.86
#